data_46dd348930757b038f1f47d45545f60c
#
_entry.id   46dd348930757b038f1f47d45545f60c
#
_cell.length_a   1.000
_cell.length_b   1.000
_cell.length_c   1.000
_cell.angle_alpha   90.00
_cell.angle_beta   90.00
_cell.angle_gamma   90.00
#
_symmetry.space_group_name_H-M   'P 1'
#
loop_
_entity.id
_entity.type
_entity.pdbx_description
1 polymer ?
#
loop_
_entity_poly.entity_id
_entity_poly.type
_entity_poly.pdbx_seq_one_letter_code
_entity_poly.pdbx_strand_id
1 'polypeptide(L)'
;MNRPHQYFTIYDYRAAIKSLDNFIGEFVGSKFREEALYYKFLASYEIAINSVQSKKYQRLMDLKQLHNNIVRYYPETLFEEDLSKKIKTVEKEINTFAN
;
A
#
# COMPACT_ATOMS: atom_id res chain seq x y z
N MET A 1 21.67 17.67 -5.75
CA MET A 1 21.16 16.51 -6.49
C MET A 1 19.79 16.10 -6.03
N ASN A 2 18.88 16.07 -6.93
CA ASN A 2 17.50 15.73 -6.62
C ASN A 2 17.25 14.25 -6.79
N ARG A 3 16.64 13.66 -5.78
CA ARG A 3 16.23 12.26 -5.87
C ARG A 3 14.74 12.23 -6.19
N PRO A 4 14.33 11.33 -7.08
CA PRO A 4 12.93 11.31 -7.51
C PRO A 4 11.93 11.26 -6.35
N HIS A 5 12.20 10.47 -5.32
CA HIS A 5 11.24 10.34 -4.22
C HIS A 5 11.05 11.61 -3.42
N GLN A 6 11.97 12.57 -3.55
CA GLN A 6 11.82 13.85 -2.84
C GLN A 6 10.67 14.69 -3.37
N TYR A 7 10.22 14.38 -4.57
CA TYR A 7 9.15 15.13 -5.22
C TYR A 7 7.80 14.44 -5.12
N PHE A 8 7.78 13.22 -4.56
CA PHE A 8 6.52 12.52 -4.42
C PHE A 8 5.70 13.13 -3.30
N THR A 9 4.46 13.45 -3.61
CA THR A 9 3.50 13.97 -2.67
C THR A 9 2.37 12.96 -2.53
N ILE A 10 1.45 13.23 -1.60
CA ILE A 10 0.26 12.39 -1.49
C ILE A 10 -0.49 12.38 -2.81
N TYR A 11 -0.52 13.52 -3.50
CA TYR A 11 -1.18 13.61 -4.80
C TYR A 11 -0.53 12.64 -5.81
N ASP A 12 0.79 12.60 -5.86
CA ASP A 12 1.51 11.73 -6.78
C ASP A 12 1.25 10.26 -6.48
N TYR A 13 1.22 9.90 -5.21
CA TYR A 13 0.91 8.54 -4.81
C TYR A 13 -0.52 8.17 -5.17
N ARG A 14 -1.46 9.09 -5.02
CA ARG A 14 -2.86 8.84 -5.40
C ARG A 14 -3.00 8.63 -6.89
N ALA A 15 -2.29 9.42 -7.68
CA ALA A 15 -2.30 9.26 -9.14
C ALA A 15 -1.73 7.89 -9.52
N ALA A 16 -0.67 7.47 -8.86
CA ALA A 16 -0.07 6.16 -9.11
C ALA A 16 -1.07 5.04 -8.76
N ILE A 17 -1.74 5.17 -7.62
CA ILE A 17 -2.73 4.18 -7.20
C ILE A 17 -3.86 4.08 -8.22
N LYS A 18 -4.32 5.21 -8.73
CA LYS A 18 -5.39 5.20 -9.73
C LYS A 18 -4.97 4.45 -10.98
N SER A 19 -3.75 4.68 -11.45
CA SER A 19 -3.24 3.97 -12.61
C SER A 19 -3.11 2.48 -12.35
N LEU A 20 -2.63 2.13 -11.15
CA LEU A 20 -2.48 0.73 -10.78
C LEU A 20 -3.83 0.05 -10.66
N ASP A 21 -4.82 0.72 -10.07
CA ASP A 21 -6.17 0.17 -9.96
C ASP A 21 -6.77 -0.09 -11.33
N ASN A 22 -6.57 0.83 -12.27
CA ASN A 22 -7.04 0.64 -13.63
C ASN A 22 -6.41 -0.59 -14.26
N PHE A 23 -5.09 -0.76 -14.08
CA PHE A 23 -4.38 -1.92 -14.61
C PHE A 23 -4.91 -3.22 -13.98
N ILE A 24 -5.04 -3.22 -12.66
CA ILE A 24 -5.49 -4.40 -11.93
C ILE A 24 -6.89 -4.81 -12.36
N GLY A 25 -7.77 -3.83 -12.54
CA GLY A 25 -9.15 -4.11 -12.95
C GLY A 25 -9.27 -4.53 -14.41
N GLU A 26 -8.41 -4.00 -15.27
CA GLU A 26 -8.51 -4.25 -16.70
C GLU A 26 -7.79 -5.52 -17.14
N PHE A 27 -6.70 -5.87 -16.47
CA PHE A 27 -5.87 -6.99 -16.89
C PHE A 27 -5.80 -8.04 -15.78
N VAL A 28 -6.98 -8.56 -15.42
CA VAL A 28 -7.11 -9.49 -14.29
C VAL A 28 -6.23 -10.72 -14.41
N GLY A 29 -6.03 -11.20 -15.63
CA GLY A 29 -5.20 -12.39 -15.86
C GLY A 29 -3.73 -12.10 -16.10
N SER A 30 -3.30 -10.84 -15.94
CA SER A 30 -1.92 -10.48 -16.23
C SER A 30 -0.95 -11.08 -15.22
N LYS A 31 0.21 -11.51 -15.72
CA LYS A 31 1.27 -11.99 -14.84
C LYS A 31 1.89 -10.86 -14.02
N PHE A 32 1.58 -9.62 -14.36
CA PHE A 32 2.09 -8.46 -13.60
C PHE A 32 1.11 -7.98 -12.53
N ARG A 33 0.00 -8.70 -12.35
CA ARG A 33 -1.02 -8.28 -11.39
C ARG A 33 -0.51 -8.29 -9.95
N GLU A 34 0.27 -9.30 -9.60
CA GLU A 34 0.85 -9.38 -8.26
C GLU A 34 1.74 -8.17 -7.98
N GLU A 35 2.59 -7.84 -8.94
CA GLU A 35 3.48 -6.70 -8.84
C GLU A 35 2.69 -5.39 -8.71
N ALA A 36 1.64 -5.25 -9.49
CA ALA A 36 0.81 -4.06 -9.46
C ALA A 36 0.15 -3.88 -8.08
N LEU A 37 -0.34 -4.98 -7.52
CA LEU A 37 -0.93 -4.95 -6.18
C LEU A 37 0.11 -4.56 -5.14
N TYR A 38 1.32 -5.07 -5.28
CA TYR A 38 2.41 -4.73 -4.37
C TYR A 38 2.74 -3.23 -4.45
N TYR A 39 2.84 -2.69 -5.66
CA TYR A 39 3.13 -1.25 -5.81
C TYR A 39 1.99 -0.40 -5.29
N LYS A 40 0.75 -0.87 -5.45
CA LYS A 40 -0.39 -0.18 -4.86
C LYS A 40 -0.26 -0.15 -3.34
N PHE A 41 0.17 -1.27 -2.75
CA PHE A 41 0.39 -1.35 -1.31
C PHE A 41 1.46 -0.35 -0.88
N LEU A 42 2.58 -0.27 -1.62
CA LEU A 42 3.66 0.66 -1.27
C LEU A 42 3.19 2.11 -1.30
N ALA A 43 2.48 2.50 -2.35
CA ALA A 43 1.98 3.86 -2.46
C ALA A 43 0.96 4.16 -1.35
N SER A 44 0.07 3.22 -1.08
CA SER A 44 -0.93 3.37 -0.02
C SER A 44 -0.28 3.47 1.35
N TYR A 45 0.79 2.72 1.55
CA TYR A 45 1.56 2.75 2.80
C TYR A 45 2.15 4.15 3.03
N GLU A 46 2.77 4.71 2.00
CA GLU A 46 3.35 6.05 2.12
C GLU A 46 2.30 7.09 2.45
N ILE A 47 1.14 6.99 1.82
CA ILE A 47 0.04 7.91 2.11
C ILE A 47 -0.41 7.76 3.56
N ALA A 48 -0.61 6.53 4.00
CA ALA A 48 -1.14 6.28 5.35
C ALA A 48 -0.17 6.76 6.43
N ILE A 49 1.10 6.41 6.29
CA ILE A 49 2.11 6.76 7.29
C ILE A 49 2.27 8.28 7.43
N ASN A 50 2.10 8.99 6.32
CA ASN A 50 2.29 10.44 6.32
C ASN A 50 0.98 11.22 6.41
N SER A 51 -0.12 10.57 6.72
CA SER A 51 -1.42 11.21 6.82
C SER A 51 -1.59 11.97 8.14
N VAL A 52 -2.44 13.00 8.10
CA VAL A 52 -2.83 13.70 9.31
C VAL A 52 -3.60 12.74 10.21
N GLN A 53 -3.54 13.01 11.51
CA GLN A 53 -4.06 12.10 12.53
C GLN A 53 -5.54 11.73 12.30
N SER A 54 -6.34 12.69 11.87
CA SER A 54 -7.78 12.46 11.69
C SER A 54 -8.10 11.48 10.57
N LYS A 55 -7.17 11.24 9.65
CA LYS A 55 -7.38 10.34 8.51
C LYS A 55 -6.51 9.09 8.59
N LYS A 56 -5.51 9.11 9.45
CA LYS A 56 -4.50 8.08 9.48
C LYS A 56 -5.05 6.71 9.85
N TYR A 57 -5.91 6.67 10.86
CA TYR A 57 -6.45 5.40 11.34
C TYR A 57 -7.16 4.63 10.23
N GLN A 58 -8.08 5.30 9.54
CA GLN A 58 -8.84 4.64 8.48
C GLN A 58 -7.93 4.17 7.36
N ARG A 59 -6.95 4.98 7.01
CA ARG A 59 -6.02 4.61 5.94
C ARG A 59 -5.15 3.43 6.32
N LEU A 60 -4.76 3.33 7.59
CA LEU A 60 -4.01 2.18 8.08
C LEU A 60 -4.87 0.91 8.06
N MET A 61 -6.15 1.04 8.43
CA MET A 61 -7.05 -0.10 8.38
C MET A 61 -7.28 -0.57 6.95
N ASP A 62 -7.43 0.37 6.02
CA ASP A 62 -7.57 0.03 4.60
C ASP A 62 -6.34 -0.71 4.10
N LEU A 63 -5.18 -0.31 4.59
CA LEU A 63 -3.92 -0.92 4.20
C LEU A 63 -3.84 -2.38 4.69
N LYS A 64 -4.32 -2.63 5.90
CA LYS A 64 -4.40 -4.00 6.40
C LYS A 64 -5.30 -4.85 5.51
N GLN A 65 -6.43 -4.28 5.09
CA GLN A 65 -7.34 -4.98 4.22
C GLN A 65 -6.68 -5.32 2.89
N LEU A 66 -5.96 -4.36 2.33
CA LEU A 66 -5.24 -4.59 1.08
C LEU A 66 -4.20 -5.70 1.24
N HIS A 67 -3.48 -5.68 2.35
CA HIS A 67 -2.49 -6.72 2.63
C HIS A 67 -3.16 -8.10 2.69
N ASN A 68 -4.29 -8.19 3.38
CA ASN A 68 -5.03 -9.45 3.48
C ASN A 68 -5.46 -9.94 2.09
N ASN A 69 -5.89 -9.03 1.23
CA ASN A 69 -6.29 -9.40 -0.12
C ASN A 69 -5.11 -9.92 -0.94
N ILE A 70 -3.97 -9.27 -0.81
CA ILE A 70 -2.77 -9.70 -1.54
C ILE A 70 -2.37 -11.12 -1.12
N VAL A 71 -2.34 -11.37 0.19
CA VAL A 71 -1.95 -12.67 0.69
C VAL A 71 -2.96 -13.75 0.31
N ARG A 72 -4.23 -13.38 0.23
CA ARG A 72 -5.28 -14.33 -0.18
C ARG A 72 -5.10 -14.77 -1.62
N TYR A 73 -4.81 -13.82 -2.51
CA TYR A 73 -4.64 -14.13 -3.93
C TYR A 73 -3.27 -14.69 -4.25
N TYR A 74 -2.28 -14.31 -3.49
CA TYR A 74 -0.89 -14.73 -3.72
C TYR A 74 -0.27 -15.19 -2.40
N PRO A 75 -0.67 -16.38 -1.91
CA PRO A 75 -0.17 -16.85 -0.61
C PRO A 75 1.34 -17.06 -0.56
N GLU A 76 1.97 -17.24 -1.73
CA GLU A 76 3.42 -17.39 -1.80
C GLU A 76 4.06 -16.23 -2.54
N THR A 77 3.56 -15.02 -2.23
CA THR A 77 4.02 -13.83 -2.94
C THR A 77 5.53 -13.63 -2.82
N LEU A 78 6.11 -13.15 -3.90
CA LEU A 78 7.54 -12.83 -3.96
C LEU A 78 7.89 -11.66 -3.05
N PHE A 79 6.90 -10.91 -2.61
CA PHE A 79 7.12 -9.70 -1.80
C PHE A 79 6.82 -9.89 -0.33
N GLU A 80 6.77 -11.16 0.10
CA GLU A 80 6.37 -11.52 1.46
C GLU A 80 7.22 -10.81 2.52
N GLU A 81 8.51 -10.77 2.34
CA GLU A 81 9.41 -10.21 3.35
C GLU A 81 9.12 -8.73 3.58
N ASP A 82 9.01 -7.96 2.49
CA ASP A 82 8.75 -6.53 2.60
C ASP A 82 7.35 -6.24 3.11
N LEU A 83 6.36 -7.01 2.62
CA LEU A 83 4.99 -6.85 3.07
C LEU A 83 4.87 -7.12 4.57
N SER A 84 5.54 -8.16 5.06
CA SER A 84 5.51 -8.50 6.48
C SER A 84 6.10 -7.39 7.33
N LYS A 85 7.21 -6.82 6.89
CA LYS A 85 7.84 -5.72 7.62
C LYS A 85 6.90 -4.52 7.70
N LYS A 86 6.29 -4.15 6.59
CA LYS A 86 5.44 -2.99 6.53
C LYS A 86 4.15 -3.18 7.30
N ILE A 87 3.58 -4.38 7.24
CA ILE A 87 2.34 -4.61 7.96
C ILE A 87 2.55 -4.59 9.48
N LYS A 88 3.73 -4.99 9.94
CA LYS A 88 4.06 -4.88 11.36
C LYS A 88 4.09 -3.42 11.79
N THR A 89 4.65 -2.56 10.96
CA THR A 89 4.67 -1.12 11.24
C THR A 89 3.24 -0.58 11.25
N VAL A 90 2.41 -1.01 10.30
CA VAL A 90 1.01 -0.60 10.23
C VAL A 90 0.27 -0.97 11.52
N GLU A 91 0.45 -2.21 11.97
CA GLU A 91 -0.21 -2.69 13.18
C GLU A 91 0.24 -1.92 14.42
N LYS A 92 1.52 -1.62 14.47
CA LYS A 92 2.07 -0.82 15.57
C LYS A 92 1.45 0.58 15.59
N GLU A 93 1.33 1.19 14.41
CA GLU A 93 0.71 2.51 14.31
C GLU A 93 -0.77 2.47 14.68
N ILE A 94 -1.48 1.43 14.25
CA ILE A 94 -2.89 1.27 14.60
C ILE A 94 -3.05 1.19 16.11
N ASN A 95 -2.16 0.46 16.77
CA ASN A 95 -2.25 0.30 18.22
C ASN A 95 -2.11 1.60 18.98
N THR A 96 -1.46 2.61 18.38
CA THR A 96 -1.37 3.91 19.04
C THR A 96 -2.72 4.60 19.17
N PHE A 97 -3.71 4.17 18.39
CA PHE A 97 -5.06 4.73 18.45
C PHE A 97 -5.96 3.99 19.45
N ALA A 98 -5.48 2.89 19.99
CA ALA A 98 -6.29 2.04 20.88
C ALA A 98 -6.39 2.57 22.29
N ASN A 99 -5.58 3.55 22.65
CA ASN A 99 -5.55 4.09 24.02
C ASN A 99 -6.31 5.37 24.15
#